data_b8e3f93e492350915b82949d26440b09
#
_entry.id   b8e3f93e492350915b82949d26440b09
#
_cell.length_a   1.000
_cell.length_b   1.000
_cell.length_c   1.000
_cell.angle_alpha   90.00
_cell.angle_beta   90.00
_cell.angle_gamma   90.00
#
_symmetry.space_group_name_H-M   'P 1'
#
loop_
_entity.id
_entity.type
_entity.pdbx_description
1 polymer ?
#
loop_
_entity_poly.entity_id
_entity_poly.type
_entity_poly.pdbx_seq_one_letter_code
_entity_poly.pdbx_strand_id
1 'polypeptide(L)'
;MARTQIEIFTPPNMLKAKAGGTGLGLDGAALKRAQQAMEELKTEFAAWMDTDVEKLSGSRDAFAKQPNATTHGQLYRASHDLKGQALTFEHPVVARMAASLCKLLDGSPDTPLLLIDAHVNAIRILVRQNVRDVSDPTTNAVAAELEAQVRELQAAA
;
A
#
# COMPACT_ATOMS: atom_id res chain seq x y z
N MET A 1 25.10 -55.33 -33.89
CA MET A 1 24.44 -54.33 -33.03
C MET A 1 24.50 -52.98 -33.73
N ALA A 2 23.39 -52.52 -34.24
CA ALA A 2 23.29 -51.23 -34.94
C ALA A 2 23.34 -50.09 -33.91
N ARG A 3 24.33 -49.19 -34.00
CA ARG A 3 24.38 -47.95 -33.23
C ARG A 3 23.36 -46.98 -33.83
N THR A 4 22.29 -46.73 -33.12
CA THR A 4 21.35 -45.66 -33.44
C THR A 4 22.07 -44.32 -33.26
N GLN A 5 22.31 -43.59 -34.34
CA GLN A 5 22.81 -42.22 -34.29
C GLN A 5 21.67 -41.34 -33.75
N ILE A 6 21.91 -40.68 -32.63
CA ILE A 6 20.99 -39.68 -32.10
C ILE A 6 21.34 -38.37 -32.82
N GLU A 7 20.42 -37.90 -33.65
CA GLU A 7 20.54 -36.63 -34.34
C GLU A 7 19.95 -35.53 -33.40
N ILE A 8 20.81 -34.66 -32.90
CA ILE A 8 20.39 -33.55 -32.05
C ILE A 8 19.98 -32.40 -32.98
N PHE A 9 18.68 -32.19 -33.10
CA PHE A 9 18.11 -31.07 -33.83
C PHE A 9 17.92 -29.88 -32.92
N THR A 10 18.54 -28.74 -33.23
CA THR A 10 18.32 -27.48 -32.56
C THR A 10 17.28 -26.69 -33.38
N PRO A 11 16.05 -26.53 -32.92
CA PRO A 11 15.04 -25.83 -33.68
C PRO A 11 15.42 -24.33 -33.81
N PRO A 12 15.14 -23.69 -34.95
CA PRO A 12 15.40 -22.28 -35.17
C PRO A 12 14.60 -21.44 -34.14
N ASN A 13 15.27 -20.50 -33.49
CA ASN A 13 14.62 -19.64 -32.52
C ASN A 13 13.73 -18.61 -33.22
N MET A 14 12.50 -19.00 -33.52
CA MET A 14 11.50 -18.20 -34.24
C MET A 14 11.12 -16.96 -33.45
N LEU A 15 11.27 -16.97 -32.11
CA LEU A 15 11.03 -15.83 -31.26
C LEU A 15 12.06 -14.71 -31.50
N LYS A 16 13.34 -15.11 -31.66
CA LYS A 16 14.44 -14.20 -31.98
C LYS A 16 14.29 -13.59 -33.38
N ALA A 17 13.79 -14.33 -34.31
CA ALA A 17 13.52 -13.87 -35.68
C ALA A 17 12.32 -12.89 -35.73
N LYS A 18 11.26 -13.14 -34.94
CA LYS A 18 10.09 -12.25 -34.83
C LYS A 18 10.34 -11.00 -34.00
N ALA A 19 11.24 -11.06 -33.03
CA ALA A 19 11.62 -9.91 -32.19
C ALA A 19 12.61 -8.96 -32.88
N GLY A 20 12.93 -9.17 -34.17
CA GLY A 20 13.74 -8.23 -34.93
C GLY A 20 15.22 -8.22 -34.57
N GLY A 21 15.83 -9.37 -34.38
CA GLY A 21 17.28 -9.63 -34.44
C GLY A 21 18.18 -8.74 -33.59
N THR A 22 19.31 -9.10 -33.30
CA THR A 22 20.49 -8.45 -32.74
C THR A 22 20.28 -7.70 -31.40
N GLY A 23 20.17 -8.49 -30.35
CA GLY A 23 20.36 -7.98 -28.99
C GLY A 23 19.08 -7.45 -28.36
N LEU A 24 18.92 -7.74 -27.10
CA LEU A 24 18.03 -7.04 -26.18
C LEU A 24 18.50 -5.57 -26.01
N GLY A 25 18.63 -4.86 -27.11
CA GLY A 25 18.76 -3.42 -27.14
C GLY A 25 17.39 -2.86 -26.80
N LEU A 26 17.11 -2.66 -25.54
CA LEU A 26 16.07 -1.72 -25.16
C LEU A 26 16.41 -0.42 -25.91
N ASP A 27 15.59 -0.08 -26.91
CA ASP A 27 15.70 1.20 -27.59
C ASP A 27 15.71 2.28 -26.49
N GLY A 28 16.80 3.08 -26.44
CA GLY A 28 16.94 4.10 -25.40
C GLY A 28 15.74 5.04 -25.35
N ALA A 29 15.06 5.24 -26.48
CA ALA A 29 13.81 5.96 -26.56
C ALA A 29 12.64 5.22 -25.90
N ALA A 30 12.57 3.89 -26.02
CA ALA A 30 11.57 3.09 -25.35
C ALA A 30 11.77 3.07 -23.84
N LEU A 31 13.01 2.95 -23.38
CA LEU A 31 13.36 3.04 -21.97
C LEU A 31 12.99 4.41 -21.39
N LYS A 32 13.32 5.49 -22.10
CA LYS A 32 12.98 6.85 -21.67
C LYS A 32 11.46 7.07 -21.57
N ARG A 33 10.68 6.57 -22.54
CA ARG A 33 9.20 6.63 -22.49
C ARG A 33 8.66 5.82 -21.30
N ALA A 34 9.19 4.64 -21.02
CA ALA A 34 8.80 3.85 -19.86
C ALA A 34 9.12 4.56 -18.54
N GLN A 35 10.29 5.16 -18.42
CA GLN A 35 10.66 5.96 -17.24
C GLN A 35 9.74 7.17 -17.06
N GLN A 36 9.41 7.88 -18.12
CA GLN A 36 8.50 9.03 -18.07
C GLN A 36 7.09 8.59 -17.64
N ALA A 37 6.56 7.50 -18.20
CA ALA A 37 5.26 6.96 -17.79
C ALA A 37 5.25 6.52 -16.32
N MET A 38 6.35 5.97 -15.81
CA MET A 38 6.49 5.64 -14.39
C MET A 38 6.47 6.88 -13.48
N GLU A 39 7.12 7.98 -13.88
CA GLU A 39 7.09 9.22 -13.09
C GLU A 39 5.71 9.88 -13.10
N GLU A 40 5.01 9.85 -14.23
CA GLU A 40 3.62 10.32 -14.32
C GLU A 40 2.71 9.52 -13.39
N LEU A 41 2.80 8.17 -13.38
CA LEU A 41 2.07 7.30 -12.48
C LEU A 41 2.37 7.58 -11.00
N LYS A 42 3.63 7.83 -10.63
CA LYS A 42 3.98 8.17 -9.25
C LYS A 42 3.30 9.45 -8.78
N THR A 43 3.18 10.45 -9.66
CA THR A 43 2.50 11.71 -9.35
C THR A 43 0.99 11.49 -9.15
N GLU A 44 0.36 10.68 -9.99
CA GLU A 44 -1.04 10.30 -9.83
C GLU A 44 -1.28 9.51 -8.53
N PHE A 45 -0.39 8.57 -8.19
CA PHE A 45 -0.48 7.79 -6.96
C PHE A 45 -0.39 8.67 -5.71
N ALA A 46 0.45 9.69 -5.72
CA ALA A 46 0.53 10.65 -4.61
C ALA A 46 -0.81 11.40 -4.44
N ALA A 47 -1.42 11.87 -5.52
CA ALA A 47 -2.70 12.55 -5.48
C ALA A 47 -3.85 11.62 -5.00
N TRP A 48 -3.82 10.34 -5.37
CA TRP A 48 -4.79 9.37 -4.90
C TRP A 48 -4.63 9.07 -3.41
N MET A 49 -3.39 8.94 -2.93
CA MET A 49 -3.11 8.76 -1.50
C MET A 49 -3.59 9.96 -0.67
N ASP A 50 -3.37 11.19 -1.14
CA ASP A 50 -3.89 12.39 -0.47
C ASP A 50 -5.42 12.37 -0.40
N THR A 51 -6.09 12.02 -1.49
CA THR A 51 -7.55 11.88 -1.55
C THR A 51 -8.08 10.85 -0.55
N ASP A 52 -7.41 9.71 -0.42
CA ASP A 52 -7.82 8.66 0.51
C ASP A 52 -7.58 9.05 1.98
N VAL A 53 -6.52 9.79 2.26
CA VAL A 53 -6.28 10.37 3.59
C VAL A 53 -7.32 11.43 3.94
N GLU A 54 -7.77 12.23 2.97
CA GLU A 54 -8.88 13.17 3.16
C GLU A 54 -10.20 12.45 3.46
N LYS A 55 -10.52 11.37 2.74
CA LYS A 55 -11.69 10.52 3.01
C LYS A 55 -11.63 9.91 4.41
N LEU A 56 -10.46 9.40 4.81
CA LEU A 56 -10.24 8.85 6.15
C LEU A 56 -10.49 9.92 7.22
N SER A 57 -9.92 11.12 7.04
CA SER A 57 -10.08 12.25 7.96
C SER A 57 -11.53 12.70 8.05
N GLY A 58 -12.23 12.82 6.93
CA GLY A 58 -13.65 13.17 6.89
C GLY A 58 -14.54 12.13 7.57
N SER A 59 -14.25 10.84 7.38
CA SER A 59 -14.97 9.75 8.05
C SER A 59 -14.72 9.75 9.56
N ARG A 60 -13.49 10.05 10.00
CA ARG A 60 -13.17 10.24 11.43
C ARG A 60 -13.94 11.41 12.02
N ASP A 61 -14.01 12.55 11.32
CA ASP A 61 -14.73 13.73 11.78
C ASP A 61 -16.23 13.47 11.88
N ALA A 62 -16.80 12.73 10.92
CA ALA A 62 -18.20 12.31 10.96
C ALA A 62 -18.47 11.40 12.16
N PHE A 63 -17.59 10.43 12.42
CA PHE A 63 -17.70 9.56 13.59
C PHE A 63 -17.58 10.34 14.90
N ALA A 64 -16.65 11.28 15.01
CA ALA A 64 -16.49 12.10 16.21
C ALA A 64 -17.71 13.00 16.51
N LYS A 65 -18.36 13.54 15.47
CA LYS A 65 -19.57 14.36 15.60
C LYS A 65 -20.81 13.55 15.98
N GLN A 66 -20.93 12.36 15.43
CA GLN A 66 -22.11 11.50 15.61
C GLN A 66 -21.69 10.03 15.64
N PRO A 67 -21.22 9.52 16.79
CA PRO A 67 -20.86 8.12 16.94
C PRO A 67 -22.08 7.21 16.78
N ASN A 68 -22.09 6.42 15.72
CA ASN A 68 -23.12 5.43 15.44
C ASN A 68 -22.58 4.33 14.49
N ALA A 69 -23.35 3.27 14.29
CA ALA A 69 -22.95 2.15 13.43
C ALA A 69 -22.65 2.57 11.98
N THR A 70 -23.34 3.58 11.46
CA THR A 70 -23.13 4.06 10.09
C THR A 70 -21.80 4.78 9.95
N THR A 71 -21.53 5.76 10.81
CA THR A 71 -20.28 6.55 10.80
C THR A 71 -19.07 5.70 11.18
N HIS A 72 -19.24 4.74 12.10
CA HIS A 72 -18.24 3.72 12.42
C HIS A 72 -17.91 2.86 11.18
N GLY A 73 -18.93 2.36 10.49
CA GLY A 73 -18.74 1.57 9.27
C GLY A 73 -18.09 2.35 8.13
N GLN A 74 -18.36 3.66 8.01
CA GLN A 74 -17.69 4.54 7.04
C GLN A 74 -16.21 4.70 7.36
N LEU A 75 -15.87 4.93 8.63
CA LEU A 75 -14.48 5.03 9.08
C LEU A 75 -13.72 3.72 8.88
N TYR A 76 -14.34 2.59 9.20
CA TYR A 76 -13.75 1.26 8.94
C TYR A 76 -13.45 1.04 7.46
N ARG A 77 -14.41 1.34 6.58
CA ARG A 77 -14.21 1.20 5.11
C ARG A 77 -13.09 2.08 4.61
N ALA A 78 -13.07 3.36 5.01
CA ALA A 78 -12.00 4.27 4.61
C ALA A 78 -10.60 3.76 5.05
N SER A 79 -10.51 3.21 6.26
CA SER A 79 -9.28 2.60 6.77
C SER A 79 -8.88 1.34 5.99
N HIS A 80 -9.85 0.50 5.66
CA HIS A 80 -9.63 -0.74 4.91
C HIS A 80 -9.19 -0.47 3.47
N ASP A 81 -9.82 0.48 2.79
CA ASP A 81 -9.48 0.87 1.43
C ASP A 81 -8.07 1.47 1.38
N LEU A 82 -7.76 2.37 2.32
CA LEU A 82 -6.42 2.95 2.45
C LEU A 82 -5.36 1.87 2.70
N LYS A 83 -5.63 0.86 3.53
CA LYS A 83 -4.71 -0.27 3.76
C LYS A 83 -4.34 -0.97 2.46
N GLY A 84 -5.33 -1.25 1.60
CA GLY A 84 -5.11 -1.92 0.32
C GLY A 84 -4.35 -1.04 -0.68
N GLN A 85 -4.75 0.21 -0.80
CA GLN A 85 -4.14 1.15 -1.75
C GLN A 85 -2.71 1.53 -1.36
N ALA A 86 -2.43 1.71 -0.07
CA ALA A 86 -1.11 2.06 0.41
C ALA A 86 -0.04 1.01 0.05
N LEU A 87 -0.39 -0.27 0.02
CA LEU A 87 0.52 -1.32 -0.46
C LEU A 87 0.79 -1.20 -1.96
N THR A 88 -0.23 -0.93 -2.75
CA THR A 88 -0.12 -0.74 -4.21
C THR A 88 0.75 0.47 -4.56
N PHE A 89 0.69 1.51 -3.73
CA PHE A 89 1.44 2.76 -3.96
C PHE A 89 2.78 2.81 -3.22
N GLU A 90 3.28 1.66 -2.76
CA GLU A 90 4.57 1.53 -2.10
C GLU A 90 4.70 2.36 -0.79
N HIS A 91 3.60 2.43 -0.02
CA HIS A 91 3.56 3.01 1.32
C HIS A 91 3.33 1.94 2.42
N PRO A 92 4.27 1.03 2.65
CA PRO A 92 4.05 -0.13 3.53
C PRO A 92 3.79 0.26 4.98
N VAL A 93 4.36 1.36 5.46
CA VAL A 93 4.14 1.84 6.83
C VAL A 93 2.74 2.43 6.99
N VAL A 94 2.24 3.15 5.98
CA VAL A 94 0.83 3.63 5.95
C VAL A 94 -0.13 2.44 5.96
N ALA A 95 0.14 1.41 5.16
CA ALA A 95 -0.66 0.19 5.14
C ALA A 95 -0.68 -0.51 6.52
N ARG A 96 0.45 -0.55 7.22
CA ARG A 96 0.57 -1.08 8.58
C ARG A 96 -0.27 -0.29 9.58
N MET A 97 -0.23 1.04 9.52
CA MET A 97 -1.04 1.92 10.36
C MET A 97 -2.54 1.75 10.09
N ALA A 98 -2.93 1.73 8.83
CA ALA A 98 -4.31 1.51 8.43
C ALA A 98 -4.82 0.11 8.85
N ALA A 99 -3.98 -0.92 8.79
CA ALA A 99 -4.30 -2.25 9.29
C ALA A 99 -4.52 -2.27 10.82
N SER A 100 -3.70 -1.54 11.56
CA SER A 100 -3.86 -1.37 13.01
C SER A 100 -5.17 -0.64 13.35
N LEU A 101 -5.50 0.43 12.60
CA LEU A 101 -6.77 1.14 12.74
C LEU A 101 -7.98 0.25 12.42
N CYS A 102 -7.90 -0.58 11.38
CA CYS A 102 -8.96 -1.56 11.10
C CYS A 102 -9.18 -2.52 12.28
N LYS A 103 -8.11 -3.04 12.88
CA LYS A 103 -8.21 -3.90 14.06
C LYS A 103 -8.84 -3.18 15.26
N LEU A 104 -8.49 -1.91 15.46
CA LEU A 104 -9.07 -1.07 16.50
C LEU A 104 -10.58 -0.92 16.32
N LEU A 105 -11.04 -0.75 15.08
CA LEU A 105 -12.45 -0.55 14.73
C LEU A 105 -13.25 -1.84 14.61
N ASP A 106 -12.61 -3.01 14.53
CA ASP A 106 -13.27 -4.30 14.30
C ASP A 106 -14.03 -4.82 15.53
N GLY A 107 -13.76 -4.26 16.71
CA GLY A 107 -14.26 -4.81 17.99
C GLY A 107 -15.52 -4.15 18.53
N SER A 108 -15.69 -2.85 18.43
CA SER A 108 -16.80 -2.16 19.09
C SER A 108 -16.96 -0.71 18.60
N PRO A 109 -18.22 -0.19 18.55
CA PRO A 109 -18.45 1.24 18.35
C PRO A 109 -17.95 2.13 19.51
N ASP A 110 -17.69 1.55 20.68
CA ASP A 110 -17.14 2.26 21.86
C ASP A 110 -15.61 2.42 21.80
N THR A 111 -15.05 2.47 20.60
CA THR A 111 -13.62 2.65 20.37
C THR A 111 -13.14 4.01 20.86
N PRO A 112 -12.03 4.09 21.63
CA PRO A 112 -11.52 5.36 22.13
C PRO A 112 -11.14 6.30 20.98
N LEU A 113 -11.81 7.47 20.90
CA LEU A 113 -11.59 8.44 19.83
C LEU A 113 -10.13 8.94 19.81
N LEU A 114 -9.49 9.06 20.98
CA LEU A 114 -8.09 9.49 21.10
C LEU A 114 -7.14 8.53 20.36
N LEU A 115 -7.40 7.22 20.43
CA LEU A 115 -6.58 6.22 19.77
C LEU A 115 -6.83 6.20 18.24
N ILE A 116 -8.09 6.42 17.82
CA ILE A 116 -8.42 6.67 16.40
C ILE A 116 -7.65 7.88 15.89
N ASP A 117 -7.66 8.98 16.62
CA ASP A 117 -6.97 10.23 16.28
C ASP A 117 -5.47 10.03 16.11
N ALA A 118 -4.86 9.28 17.01
CA ALA A 118 -3.44 8.97 16.94
C ALA A 118 -3.08 8.23 15.66
N HIS A 119 -3.89 7.23 15.26
CA HIS A 119 -3.70 6.50 14.00
C HIS A 119 -3.89 7.40 12.77
N VAL A 120 -5.00 8.16 12.73
CA VAL A 120 -5.29 9.04 11.58
C VAL A 120 -4.21 10.11 11.43
N ASN A 121 -3.74 10.71 12.52
CA ASN A 121 -2.68 11.71 12.49
C ASN A 121 -1.34 11.10 12.04
N ALA A 122 -0.98 9.92 12.52
CA ALA A 122 0.22 9.21 12.08
C ALA A 122 0.17 8.94 10.57
N ILE A 123 -0.94 8.43 10.07
CA ILE A 123 -1.15 8.19 8.62
C ILE A 123 -0.99 9.49 7.83
N ARG A 124 -1.63 10.59 8.25
CA ARG A 124 -1.53 11.89 7.57
C ARG A 124 -0.09 12.40 7.49
N ILE A 125 0.67 12.27 8.57
CA ILE A 125 2.08 12.69 8.62
C ILE A 125 2.91 11.84 7.66
N LEU A 126 2.75 10.51 7.70
CA LEU A 126 3.49 9.57 6.84
C LEU A 126 3.25 9.83 5.35
N VAL A 127 2.01 10.08 4.96
CA VAL A 127 1.68 10.39 3.55
C VAL A 127 2.23 11.77 3.16
N ARG A 128 2.01 12.80 3.97
CA ARG A 128 2.50 14.16 3.69
C ARG A 128 4.03 14.23 3.57
N GLN A 129 4.74 13.46 4.38
CA GLN A 129 6.21 13.38 4.35
C GLN A 129 6.72 12.35 3.35
N ASN A 130 5.82 11.65 2.64
CA ASN A 130 6.14 10.59 1.68
C ASN A 130 7.07 9.52 2.27
N VAL A 131 6.82 9.12 3.52
CA VAL A 131 7.63 8.11 4.22
C VAL A 131 7.36 6.73 3.62
N ARG A 132 8.37 6.15 2.99
CA ARG A 132 8.33 4.81 2.38
C ARG A 132 9.31 3.84 3.03
N ASP A 133 10.29 4.37 3.76
CA ASP A 133 11.31 3.57 4.41
C ASP A 133 10.75 2.83 5.64
N VAL A 134 10.73 1.51 5.55
CA VAL A 134 10.30 0.63 6.65
C VAL A 134 11.37 0.49 7.74
N SER A 135 12.58 0.94 7.50
CA SER A 135 13.70 0.81 8.42
C SER A 135 13.85 2.02 9.37
N ASP A 136 13.09 3.10 9.14
CA ASP A 136 13.13 4.29 10.02
C ASP A 136 12.73 3.93 11.46
N PRO A 137 13.64 4.09 12.45
CA PRO A 137 13.39 3.68 13.82
C PRO A 137 12.25 4.43 14.47
N THR A 138 12.09 5.73 14.17
CA THR A 138 11.06 6.58 14.74
C THR A 138 9.68 6.15 14.28
N THR A 139 9.54 5.96 12.98
CA THR A 139 8.29 5.49 12.37
C THR A 139 7.90 4.10 12.88
N ASN A 140 8.87 3.19 13.00
CA ASN A 140 8.63 1.86 13.55
C ASN A 140 8.24 1.89 15.02
N ALA A 141 8.84 2.77 15.83
CA ALA A 141 8.48 2.92 17.25
C ALA A 141 7.04 3.41 17.40
N VAL A 142 6.64 4.41 16.63
CA VAL A 142 5.24 4.92 16.63
C VAL A 142 4.28 3.81 16.22
N ALA A 143 4.61 3.06 15.17
CA ALA A 143 3.79 1.96 14.71
C ALA A 143 3.62 0.87 15.77
N ALA A 144 4.71 0.46 16.37
CA ALA A 144 4.72 -0.57 17.41
C ALA A 144 3.92 -0.15 18.63
N GLU A 145 4.02 1.12 19.04
CA GLU A 145 3.27 1.67 20.17
C GLU A 145 1.76 1.65 19.89
N LEU A 146 1.32 2.18 18.75
CA LEU A 146 -0.09 2.17 18.37
C LEU A 146 -0.66 0.75 18.29
N GLU A 147 0.10 -0.20 17.73
CA GLU A 147 -0.29 -1.60 17.69
C GLU A 147 -0.36 -2.24 19.09
N ALA A 148 0.52 -1.84 20.01
CA ALA A 148 0.50 -2.30 21.39
C ALA A 148 -0.77 -1.82 22.11
N GLN A 149 -1.13 -0.55 21.97
CA GLN A 149 -2.34 0.02 22.55
C GLN A 149 -3.61 -0.68 22.03
N VAL A 150 -3.65 -1.00 20.74
CA VAL A 150 -4.78 -1.77 20.16
C VAL A 150 -4.86 -3.17 20.77
N ARG A 151 -3.72 -3.87 20.92
CA ARG A 151 -3.70 -5.19 21.54
C ARG A 151 -4.15 -5.18 23.00
N GLU A 152 -3.69 -4.20 23.76
CA GLU A 152 -4.08 -4.01 25.16
C GLU A 152 -5.59 -3.78 25.31
N LEU A 153 -6.16 -2.93 24.45
CA LEU A 153 -7.59 -2.65 24.43
C LEU A 153 -8.40 -3.91 24.11
N GLN A 154 -7.97 -4.68 23.10
CA GLN A 154 -8.63 -5.93 22.72
C GLN A 154 -8.52 -7.04 23.78
N ALA A 155 -7.43 -7.06 24.55
CA ALA A 155 -7.26 -8.01 25.64
C ALA A 155 -8.09 -7.66 26.89
N ALA A 156 -8.50 -6.39 27.02
CA ALA A 156 -9.32 -5.91 28.14
C ALA A 156 -10.84 -5.98 27.88
N ALA A 157 -11.26 -6.24 26.63
CA ALA A 157 -12.65 -6.32 26.22
C ALA A 157 -13.18 -7.74 26.31
#